data_d9ee7d5b9e8481c30a0fe7ae1b374654
#
_entry.id   d9ee7d5b9e8481c30a0fe7ae1b374654
#
_cell.length_a   1.000
_cell.length_b   1.000
_cell.length_c   1.000
_cell.angle_alpha   90.00
_cell.angle_beta   90.00
_cell.angle_gamma   90.00
#
_symmetry.space_group_name_H-M   'P 1'
#
loop_
_entity.id
_entity.type
_entity.pdbx_description
1 polymer ?
#
loop_
_entity_poly.entity_id
_entity_poly.type
_entity_poly.pdbx_seq_one_letter_code
_entity_poly.pdbx_strand_id
1 'polypeptide(L)'
;MANKSELLLAAELLKIKAVKLQPEQPFTWASGWKSPFYCDNRKTLSFPALRTRVKLGLANLILEEFPEADTVAGVATGAIAQGALVAEELGKPFVYVRPKAKDHGLGNQIEGDIQPGAKVVVIEDLVSTGLSSLKAVDALRAAGVEVVGMVASFTYGFNVATEAFANAGVKLITLTNYEAVLEAAKETGYLTEDVMPTLQEWRANPSEWRNDLK
;
A
#
# COMPACT_ATOMS: atom_id res chain seq x y z
N MET A 1 -18.32 3.59 -7.18
CA MET A 1 -18.69 2.48 -6.28
C MET A 1 -17.56 1.47 -6.31
N ALA A 2 -17.16 1.00 -5.13
CA ALA A 2 -16.15 -0.04 -5.02
C ALA A 2 -16.65 -1.35 -5.66
N ASN A 3 -15.74 -2.11 -6.25
CA ASN A 3 -16.10 -3.41 -6.80
C ASN A 3 -16.21 -4.47 -5.67
N LYS A 4 -16.84 -5.62 -5.99
CA LYS A 4 -17.10 -6.67 -5.00
C LYS A 4 -15.82 -7.20 -4.32
N SER A 5 -14.72 -7.30 -5.05
CA SER A 5 -13.44 -7.79 -4.50
C SER A 5 -12.83 -6.80 -3.53
N GLU A 6 -12.89 -5.50 -3.84
CA GLU A 6 -12.44 -4.41 -2.96
C GLU A 6 -13.23 -4.41 -1.65
N LEU A 7 -14.56 -4.52 -1.71
CA LEU A 7 -15.44 -4.55 -0.53
C LEU A 7 -15.18 -5.78 0.34
N LEU A 8 -15.01 -6.96 -0.27
CA LEU A 8 -14.72 -8.18 0.48
C LEU A 8 -13.39 -8.08 1.24
N LEU A 9 -12.34 -7.58 0.61
CA LEU A 9 -11.05 -7.39 1.28
C LEU A 9 -11.18 -6.33 2.38
N ALA A 10 -11.85 -5.22 2.12
CA ALA A 10 -12.10 -4.16 3.10
C ALA A 10 -12.81 -4.70 4.35
N ALA A 11 -13.88 -5.48 4.19
CA ALA A 11 -14.59 -6.10 5.28
C ALA A 11 -13.70 -7.07 6.11
N GLU A 12 -12.85 -7.84 5.45
CA GLU A 12 -11.90 -8.72 6.15
C GLU A 12 -10.84 -7.93 6.94
N LEU A 13 -10.33 -6.82 6.40
CA LEU A 13 -9.39 -5.94 7.10
C LEU A 13 -10.01 -5.32 8.36
N LEU A 14 -11.28 -4.93 8.29
CA LEU A 14 -12.05 -4.47 9.47
C LEU A 14 -12.21 -5.59 10.50
N LYS A 15 -12.63 -6.78 10.06
CA LYS A 15 -12.86 -7.95 10.92
C LYS A 15 -11.62 -8.35 11.73
N ILE A 16 -10.44 -8.36 11.12
CA ILE A 16 -9.17 -8.69 11.80
C ILE A 16 -8.57 -7.49 12.53
N LYS A 17 -9.24 -6.34 12.53
CA LYS A 17 -8.76 -5.07 13.09
C LYS A 17 -7.40 -4.63 12.52
N ALA A 18 -7.12 -4.97 11.26
CA ALA A 18 -6.05 -4.36 10.49
C ALA A 18 -6.40 -2.91 10.18
N VAL A 19 -7.66 -2.65 9.86
CA VAL A 19 -8.23 -1.30 9.82
C VAL A 19 -9.00 -1.02 11.09
N LYS A 20 -8.82 0.19 11.64
CA LYS A 20 -9.55 0.72 12.78
C LYS A 20 -10.02 2.12 12.46
N LEU A 21 -11.25 2.41 12.85
CA LEU A 21 -11.91 3.70 12.68
C LEU A 21 -12.25 4.26 14.05
N GLN A 22 -11.67 5.41 14.43
CA GLN A 22 -11.84 6.06 15.75
C GLN A 22 -11.94 7.58 15.57
N PRO A 23 -13.08 8.09 15.08
CA PRO A 23 -13.24 9.51 14.79
C PRO A 23 -13.24 10.39 16.06
N GLU A 24 -13.71 9.86 17.20
CA GLU A 24 -13.75 10.60 18.48
C GLU A 24 -12.38 10.65 19.18
N GLN A 25 -11.59 9.57 19.04
CA GLN A 25 -10.26 9.44 19.64
C GLN A 25 -9.22 9.12 18.56
N PRO A 26 -8.82 10.12 17.77
CA PRO A 26 -8.00 9.91 16.61
C PRO A 26 -6.60 9.39 16.96
N PHE A 27 -6.06 8.59 16.07
CA PHE A 27 -4.67 8.16 16.10
C PHE A 27 -3.73 9.33 15.80
N THR A 28 -2.51 9.26 16.28
CA THR A 28 -1.42 10.15 15.84
C THR A 28 -0.47 9.33 14.97
N TRP A 29 -0.31 9.71 13.71
CA TRP A 29 0.63 9.06 12.80
C TRP A 29 2.07 9.49 13.10
N ALA A 30 3.05 8.76 12.56
CA ALA A 30 4.47 9.10 12.68
C ALA A 30 4.82 10.48 12.07
N SER A 31 4.01 10.97 11.13
CA SER A 31 4.08 12.33 10.57
C SER A 31 3.62 13.42 11.54
N GLY A 32 3.00 13.05 12.67
CA GLY A 32 2.33 13.94 13.60
C GLY A 32 0.87 14.25 13.24
N TRP A 33 0.38 13.79 12.08
CA TRP A 33 -1.00 14.02 11.69
C TRP A 33 -1.97 13.26 12.58
N LYS A 34 -3.09 13.91 12.91
CA LYS A 34 -4.23 13.26 13.54
C LYS A 34 -5.04 12.52 12.48
N SER A 35 -5.46 11.30 12.80
CA SER A 35 -6.23 10.49 11.87
C SER A 35 -7.31 9.69 12.59
N PRO A 36 -8.57 9.74 12.14
CA PRO A 36 -9.63 8.87 12.62
C PRO A 36 -9.50 7.44 12.08
N PHE A 37 -8.51 7.21 11.19
CA PHE A 37 -8.29 5.98 10.48
C PHE A 37 -6.87 5.45 10.73
N TYR A 38 -6.76 4.17 11.02
CA TYR A 38 -5.48 3.47 11.13
C TYR A 38 -5.53 2.18 10.32
N CYS A 39 -4.49 1.93 9.53
CA CYS A 39 -4.36 0.71 8.74
C CYS A 39 -2.99 0.07 8.97
N ASP A 40 -3.00 -1.24 9.30
CA ASP A 40 -1.81 -2.08 9.42
C ASP A 40 -2.03 -3.39 8.66
N ASN A 41 -1.74 -3.38 7.37
CA ASN A 41 -1.90 -4.53 6.49
C ASN A 41 -1.00 -5.70 6.83
N ARG A 42 0.09 -5.49 7.58
CA ARG A 42 1.00 -6.54 8.05
C ARG A 42 0.29 -7.58 8.90
N LYS A 43 -0.83 -7.20 9.55
CA LYS A 43 -1.68 -8.16 10.28
C LYS A 43 -2.24 -9.26 9.40
N THR A 44 -2.43 -9.03 8.11
CA THR A 44 -2.91 -10.06 7.17
C THR A 44 -1.99 -11.28 7.13
N LEU A 45 -0.69 -11.10 7.42
CA LEU A 45 0.30 -12.17 7.44
C LEU A 45 -0.02 -13.26 8.47
N SER A 46 -0.68 -12.89 9.58
CA SER A 46 -1.05 -13.82 10.66
C SER A 46 -2.33 -14.62 10.39
N PHE A 47 -3.05 -14.31 9.30
CA PHE A 47 -4.29 -14.97 8.91
C PHE A 47 -4.10 -15.72 7.59
N PRO A 48 -3.83 -17.04 7.59
CA PRO A 48 -3.41 -17.77 6.39
C PRO A 48 -4.34 -17.62 5.19
N ALA A 49 -5.65 -17.71 5.38
CA ALA A 49 -6.62 -17.55 4.30
C ALA A 49 -6.60 -16.13 3.69
N LEU A 50 -6.51 -15.11 4.54
CA LEU A 50 -6.45 -13.72 4.10
C LEU A 50 -5.10 -13.39 3.45
N ARG A 51 -4.00 -13.89 4.02
CA ARG A 51 -2.66 -13.77 3.43
C ARG A 51 -2.63 -14.36 2.02
N THR A 52 -3.22 -15.54 1.83
CA THR A 52 -3.33 -16.17 0.50
C THR A 52 -4.19 -15.33 -0.44
N ARG A 53 -5.32 -14.78 0.02
CA ARG A 53 -6.17 -13.91 -0.79
C ARG A 53 -5.41 -12.65 -1.24
N VAL A 54 -4.69 -11.99 -0.35
CA VAL A 54 -3.86 -10.82 -0.69
C VAL A 54 -2.77 -11.19 -1.69
N LYS A 55 -2.06 -12.30 -1.45
CA LYS A 55 -1.04 -12.82 -2.37
C LYS A 55 -1.60 -13.02 -3.78
N LEU A 56 -2.68 -13.80 -3.89
CA LEU A 56 -3.29 -14.12 -5.20
C LEU A 56 -3.88 -12.87 -5.87
N GLY A 57 -4.49 -11.97 -5.09
CA GLY A 57 -5.00 -10.71 -5.61
C GLY A 57 -3.91 -9.84 -6.24
N LEU A 58 -2.78 -9.65 -5.54
CA LEU A 58 -1.64 -8.90 -6.05
C LEU A 58 -1.00 -9.59 -7.27
N ALA A 59 -0.88 -10.93 -7.24
CA ALA A 59 -0.35 -11.69 -8.37
C ALA A 59 -1.23 -11.53 -9.62
N ASN A 60 -2.55 -11.61 -9.46
CA ASN A 60 -3.50 -11.41 -10.57
C ASN A 60 -3.42 -9.99 -11.15
N LEU A 61 -3.36 -8.95 -10.30
CA LEU A 61 -3.16 -7.57 -10.77
C LEU A 61 -1.88 -7.42 -11.59
N ILE A 62 -0.80 -8.09 -11.19
CA ILE A 62 0.46 -8.06 -11.94
C ILE A 62 0.30 -8.73 -13.30
N LEU A 63 -0.33 -9.90 -13.36
CA LEU A 63 -0.55 -10.63 -14.61
C LEU A 63 -1.46 -9.86 -15.59
N GLU A 64 -2.45 -9.15 -15.08
CA GLU A 64 -3.41 -8.41 -15.88
C GLU A 64 -2.86 -7.05 -16.36
N GLU A 65 -2.15 -6.33 -15.50
CA GLU A 65 -1.81 -4.93 -15.72
C GLU A 65 -0.34 -4.68 -16.07
N PHE A 66 0.54 -5.64 -15.72
CA PHE A 66 1.98 -5.57 -15.92
C PHE A 66 2.55 -6.93 -16.38
N PRO A 67 1.98 -7.54 -17.44
CA PRO A 67 2.38 -8.89 -17.89
C PRO A 67 3.85 -8.96 -18.32
N GLU A 68 4.44 -7.83 -18.70
CA GLU A 68 5.84 -7.71 -19.08
C GLU A 68 6.82 -7.72 -17.90
N ALA A 69 6.34 -7.58 -16.67
CA ALA A 69 7.22 -7.60 -15.49
C ALA A 69 7.95 -8.94 -15.39
N ASP A 70 9.26 -8.92 -15.28
CA ASP A 70 10.10 -10.10 -15.10
C ASP A 70 10.61 -10.27 -13.66
N THR A 71 10.57 -9.22 -12.85
CA THR A 71 11.07 -9.18 -11.48
C THR A 71 10.08 -8.46 -10.56
N VAL A 72 9.99 -8.93 -9.32
CA VAL A 72 9.15 -8.32 -8.27
C VAL A 72 10.05 -7.61 -7.26
N ALA A 73 9.70 -6.37 -6.89
CA ALA A 73 10.39 -5.61 -5.86
C ALA A 73 9.43 -5.22 -4.72
N GLY A 74 9.74 -5.61 -3.48
CA GLY A 74 8.94 -5.20 -2.31
C GLY A 74 9.48 -3.93 -1.66
N VAL A 75 8.62 -3.01 -1.25
CA VAL A 75 9.02 -1.85 -0.44
C VAL A 75 9.17 -2.26 1.03
N ALA A 76 10.37 -2.11 1.56
CA ALA A 76 10.62 -2.45 2.96
C ALA A 76 9.97 -1.41 3.91
N THR A 77 9.39 -1.83 5.01
CA THR A 77 9.41 -3.19 5.56
C THR A 77 8.10 -3.93 5.28
N GLY A 78 6.99 -3.21 5.08
CA GLY A 78 5.62 -3.73 5.05
C GLY A 78 5.38 -4.73 3.92
N ALA A 79 5.97 -4.48 2.75
CA ALA A 79 5.74 -5.30 1.56
C ALA A 79 6.78 -6.41 1.34
N ILE A 80 7.78 -6.59 2.21
CA ILE A 80 8.78 -7.67 2.00
C ILE A 80 8.11 -9.04 1.98
N ALA A 81 7.34 -9.36 3.00
CA ALA A 81 6.75 -10.69 3.14
C ALA A 81 5.74 -10.98 2.01
N GLN A 82 4.82 -10.05 1.74
CA GLN A 82 3.84 -10.21 0.65
C GLN A 82 4.53 -10.23 -0.71
N GLY A 83 5.54 -9.38 -0.92
CA GLY A 83 6.32 -9.36 -2.16
C GLY A 83 7.00 -10.70 -2.44
N ALA A 84 7.64 -11.31 -1.44
CA ALA A 84 8.26 -12.62 -1.59
C ALA A 84 7.23 -13.72 -1.90
N LEU A 85 6.07 -13.70 -1.25
CA LEU A 85 4.98 -14.65 -1.53
C LEU A 85 4.39 -14.48 -2.93
N VAL A 86 4.27 -13.25 -3.42
CA VAL A 86 3.80 -12.96 -4.78
C VAL A 86 4.83 -13.38 -5.82
N ALA A 87 6.11 -13.11 -5.58
CA ALA A 87 7.19 -13.54 -6.46
C ALA A 87 7.26 -15.07 -6.58
N GLU A 88 7.09 -15.80 -5.47
CA GLU A 88 6.98 -17.25 -5.46
C GLU A 88 5.80 -17.73 -6.29
N GLU A 89 4.61 -17.13 -6.11
CA GLU A 89 3.40 -17.49 -6.86
C GLU A 89 3.59 -17.29 -8.37
N LEU A 90 4.29 -16.22 -8.76
CA LEU A 90 4.54 -15.89 -10.16
C LEU A 90 5.77 -16.58 -10.76
N GLY A 91 6.56 -17.28 -9.94
CA GLY A 91 7.83 -17.88 -10.35
C GLY A 91 8.87 -16.85 -10.80
N LYS A 92 8.87 -15.64 -10.20
CA LYS A 92 9.74 -14.52 -10.59
C LYS A 92 10.81 -14.23 -9.53
N PRO A 93 11.98 -13.68 -9.94
CA PRO A 93 12.97 -13.13 -9.01
C PRO A 93 12.35 -12.10 -8.08
N PHE A 94 12.90 -12.03 -6.85
CA PHE A 94 12.47 -11.08 -5.83
C PHE A 94 13.63 -10.27 -5.26
N VAL A 95 13.45 -8.96 -5.17
CA VAL A 95 14.30 -8.04 -4.43
C VAL A 95 13.45 -7.19 -3.50
N TYR A 96 14.06 -6.53 -2.51
CA TYR A 96 13.34 -5.51 -1.75
C TYR A 96 14.17 -4.23 -1.57
N VAL A 97 13.47 -3.11 -1.48
CA VAL A 97 14.08 -1.78 -1.40
C VAL A 97 13.96 -1.24 0.02
N ARG A 98 15.10 -0.94 0.65
CA ARG A 98 15.17 -0.36 1.99
C ARG A 98 14.86 1.14 1.98
N PRO A 99 14.34 1.70 3.09
CA PRO A 99 14.08 3.14 3.20
C PRO A 99 15.34 3.99 3.07
N LYS A 100 16.51 3.42 3.47
CA LYS A 100 17.83 4.06 3.38
C LYS A 100 18.89 3.04 2.95
N ALA A 101 19.92 3.51 2.29
CA ALA A 101 21.13 2.72 2.03
C ALA A 101 21.77 2.22 3.34
N LYS A 102 22.60 1.17 3.26
CA LYS A 102 23.40 0.69 4.40
C LYS A 102 24.49 1.70 4.72
N ASP A 103 24.68 1.96 6.01
CA ASP A 103 25.81 2.78 6.49
C ASP A 103 27.16 2.06 6.33
N HIS A 104 27.15 0.73 6.09
CA HIS A 104 28.31 -0.13 5.94
C HIS A 104 28.17 -1.07 4.75
N GLY A 105 29.30 -1.48 4.14
CA GLY A 105 29.34 -2.35 2.96
C GLY A 105 29.28 -1.55 1.65
N LEU A 106 28.62 -2.11 0.62
CA LEU A 106 28.49 -1.50 -0.72
C LEU A 106 27.48 -0.34 -0.77
N GLY A 107 26.89 0.07 0.35
CA GLY A 107 25.91 1.16 0.39
C GLY A 107 24.60 0.86 -0.33
N ASN A 108 24.31 -0.40 -0.64
CA ASN A 108 23.13 -0.79 -1.41
C ASN A 108 21.83 -0.53 -0.67
N GLN A 109 20.89 0.09 -1.34
CA GLN A 109 19.51 0.28 -0.89
C GLN A 109 18.61 -0.89 -1.31
N ILE A 110 18.98 -1.62 -2.37
CA ILE A 110 18.29 -2.80 -2.89
C ILE A 110 18.96 -4.05 -2.33
N GLU A 111 18.18 -4.95 -1.79
CA GLU A 111 18.61 -6.26 -1.29
C GLU A 111 18.11 -7.35 -2.22
N GLY A 112 19.00 -8.27 -2.57
CA GLY A 112 18.86 -9.26 -3.61
C GLY A 112 19.73 -8.90 -4.81
N ASP A 113 19.65 -9.71 -5.85
CA ASP A 113 20.37 -9.48 -7.12
C ASP A 113 19.40 -9.01 -8.19
N ILE A 114 19.69 -7.89 -8.84
CA ILE A 114 18.87 -7.32 -9.89
C ILE A 114 19.77 -6.87 -11.05
N GLN A 115 19.39 -7.23 -12.27
CA GLN A 115 20.17 -6.91 -13.45
C GLN A 115 19.69 -5.60 -14.09
N PRO A 116 20.59 -4.73 -14.56
CA PRO A 116 20.20 -3.57 -15.36
C PRO A 116 19.32 -3.98 -16.55
N GLY A 117 18.28 -3.21 -16.81
CA GLY A 117 17.31 -3.48 -17.86
C GLY A 117 16.17 -4.42 -17.48
N ALA A 118 16.19 -5.01 -16.27
CA ALA A 118 15.07 -5.79 -15.76
C ALA A 118 13.79 -4.95 -15.69
N LYS A 119 12.65 -5.56 -16.00
CA LYS A 119 11.31 -4.95 -15.92
C LYS A 119 10.68 -5.27 -14.56
N VAL A 120 10.64 -4.29 -13.71
CA VAL A 120 10.30 -4.46 -12.29
C VAL A 120 8.89 -3.95 -12.00
N VAL A 121 8.05 -4.82 -11.42
CA VAL A 121 6.82 -4.39 -10.76
C VAL A 121 7.07 -4.23 -9.25
N VAL A 122 6.64 -3.11 -8.69
CA VAL A 122 6.82 -2.81 -7.27
C VAL A 122 5.60 -3.24 -6.47
N ILE A 123 5.80 -3.85 -5.32
CA ILE A 123 4.74 -4.19 -4.36
C ILE A 123 4.87 -3.31 -3.12
N GLU A 124 3.75 -2.72 -2.71
CA GLU A 124 3.61 -1.94 -1.48
C GLU A 124 2.50 -2.51 -0.60
N ASP A 125 2.58 -2.36 0.70
CA ASP A 125 1.50 -2.75 1.60
C ASP A 125 0.43 -1.66 1.73
N LEU A 126 0.85 -0.40 1.77
CA LEU A 126 -0.03 0.75 1.94
C LEU A 126 0.54 2.01 1.31
N VAL A 127 -0.25 2.69 0.50
CA VAL A 127 0.08 4.00 -0.05
C VAL A 127 -0.74 5.10 0.64
N SER A 128 -0.04 6.02 1.34
CA SER A 128 -0.66 7.24 1.88
C SER A 128 -0.35 8.45 0.98
N THR A 129 0.75 9.16 1.20
CA THR A 129 1.20 10.26 0.33
C THR A 129 2.03 9.80 -0.87
N GLY A 130 2.46 8.54 -0.89
CA GLY A 130 3.31 7.98 -1.95
C GLY A 130 4.81 8.27 -1.82
N LEU A 131 5.23 9.10 -0.88
CA LEU A 131 6.64 9.53 -0.77
C LEU A 131 7.63 8.38 -0.55
N SER A 132 7.32 7.44 0.34
CA SER A 132 8.19 6.27 0.59
C SER A 132 8.22 5.33 -0.61
N SER A 133 7.06 5.09 -1.19
CA SER A 133 6.89 4.20 -2.33
C SER A 133 7.64 4.73 -3.56
N LEU A 134 7.56 6.02 -3.85
CA LEU A 134 8.25 6.65 -4.98
C LEU A 134 9.76 6.75 -4.76
N LYS A 135 10.24 6.92 -3.52
CA LYS A 135 11.67 6.80 -3.22
C LYS A 135 12.22 5.41 -3.53
N ALA A 136 11.43 4.36 -3.33
CA ALA A 136 11.82 3.01 -3.73
C ALA A 136 11.88 2.87 -5.26
N VAL A 137 10.95 3.48 -5.99
CA VAL A 137 10.98 3.55 -7.45
C VAL A 137 12.25 4.27 -7.94
N ASP A 138 12.59 5.40 -7.33
CA ASP A 138 13.79 6.16 -7.70
C ASP A 138 15.08 5.33 -7.47
N ALA A 139 15.16 4.60 -6.36
CA ALA A 139 16.30 3.71 -6.07
C ALA A 139 16.42 2.57 -7.12
N LEU A 140 15.29 1.99 -7.53
CA LEU A 140 15.26 0.97 -8.58
C LEU A 140 15.71 1.55 -9.93
N ARG A 141 15.18 2.70 -10.34
CA ARG A 141 15.57 3.38 -11.56
C ARG A 141 17.06 3.77 -11.57
N ALA A 142 17.58 4.20 -10.42
CA ALA A 142 19.01 4.49 -10.25
C ALA A 142 19.89 3.24 -10.40
N ALA A 143 19.37 2.05 -10.17
CA ALA A 143 20.04 0.78 -10.44
C ALA A 143 19.95 0.33 -11.91
N GLY A 144 19.36 1.15 -12.79
CA GLY A 144 19.29 0.90 -14.23
C GLY A 144 18.17 -0.05 -14.66
N VAL A 145 17.15 -0.25 -13.82
CA VAL A 145 15.99 -1.10 -14.16
C VAL A 145 14.79 -0.26 -14.64
N GLU A 146 13.91 -0.87 -15.40
CA GLU A 146 12.64 -0.30 -15.82
C GLU A 146 11.56 -0.62 -14.79
N VAL A 147 11.02 0.39 -14.11
CA VAL A 147 9.86 0.21 -13.24
C VAL A 147 8.60 0.31 -14.08
N VAL A 148 7.92 -0.82 -14.32
CA VAL A 148 6.71 -0.90 -15.16
C VAL A 148 5.45 -0.44 -14.44
N GLY A 149 5.40 -0.53 -13.11
CA GLY A 149 4.31 -0.04 -12.29
C GLY A 149 4.39 -0.50 -10.85
N MET A 150 3.33 -0.22 -10.10
CA MET A 150 3.20 -0.58 -8.69
C MET A 150 1.82 -1.17 -8.40
N VAL A 151 1.81 -2.26 -7.63
CA VAL A 151 0.59 -2.80 -7.01
C VAL A 151 0.66 -2.66 -5.49
N ALA A 152 -0.45 -2.33 -4.84
CA ALA A 152 -0.49 -2.25 -3.39
C ALA A 152 -1.73 -2.91 -2.79
N SER A 153 -1.64 -3.33 -1.54
CA SER A 153 -2.81 -3.89 -0.86
C SER A 153 -3.85 -2.83 -0.57
N PHE A 154 -3.44 -1.61 -0.24
CA PHE A 154 -4.34 -0.54 0.15
C PHE A 154 -3.82 0.85 -0.24
N THR A 155 -4.74 1.78 -0.53
CA THR A 155 -4.45 3.21 -0.63
C THR A 155 -5.50 4.07 0.08
N TYR A 156 -5.04 5.20 0.67
CA TYR A 156 -5.95 6.25 1.15
C TYR A 156 -6.55 7.07 0.00
N GLY A 157 -5.96 7.01 -1.19
CA GLY A 157 -6.40 7.77 -2.37
C GLY A 157 -6.31 9.29 -2.18
N PHE A 158 -5.31 9.78 -1.44
CA PHE A 158 -5.07 11.21 -1.31
C PHE A 158 -4.65 11.83 -2.65
N ASN A 159 -5.14 13.04 -2.95
CA ASN A 159 -4.79 13.76 -4.18
C ASN A 159 -3.28 13.93 -4.33
N VAL A 160 -2.57 14.22 -3.24
CA VAL A 160 -1.11 14.34 -3.25
C VAL A 160 -0.42 13.06 -3.73
N ALA A 161 -0.94 11.89 -3.38
CA ALA A 161 -0.40 10.62 -3.88
C ALA A 161 -0.70 10.44 -5.37
N THR A 162 -1.94 10.69 -5.79
CA THR A 162 -2.35 10.59 -7.19
C THR A 162 -1.49 11.47 -8.10
N GLU A 163 -1.27 12.73 -7.71
CA GLU A 163 -0.41 13.66 -8.43
C GLU A 163 1.06 13.22 -8.43
N ALA A 164 1.57 12.76 -7.30
CA ALA A 164 2.95 12.30 -7.18
C ALA A 164 3.23 11.07 -8.08
N PHE A 165 2.33 10.09 -8.11
CA PHE A 165 2.44 8.92 -8.98
C PHE A 165 2.31 9.29 -10.46
N ALA A 166 1.40 10.19 -10.81
CA ALA A 166 1.25 10.70 -12.18
C ALA A 166 2.53 11.42 -12.64
N ASN A 167 3.08 12.32 -11.81
CA ASN A 167 4.31 13.04 -12.10
C ASN A 167 5.54 12.12 -12.23
N ALA A 168 5.57 11.04 -11.45
CA ALA A 168 6.62 10.02 -11.53
C ALA A 168 6.45 9.06 -12.73
N GLY A 169 5.32 9.13 -13.44
CA GLY A 169 5.00 8.20 -14.53
C GLY A 169 4.89 6.76 -14.04
N VAL A 170 4.32 6.53 -12.85
CA VAL A 170 4.13 5.20 -12.26
C VAL A 170 2.65 4.91 -12.13
N LYS A 171 2.18 3.89 -12.83
CA LYS A 171 0.82 3.38 -12.68
C LYS A 171 0.70 2.65 -11.34
N LEU A 172 -0.22 3.10 -10.47
CA LEU A 172 -0.55 2.45 -9.19
C LEU A 172 -1.90 1.76 -9.29
N ILE A 173 -1.96 0.49 -8.90
CA ILE A 173 -3.20 -0.27 -8.78
C ILE A 173 -3.27 -0.91 -7.40
N THR A 174 -4.44 -0.95 -6.78
CA THR A 174 -4.59 -1.43 -5.41
C THR A 174 -5.72 -2.45 -5.28
N LEU A 175 -5.58 -3.39 -4.32
CA LEU A 175 -6.60 -4.41 -4.04
C LEU A 175 -7.84 -3.82 -3.37
N THR A 176 -7.65 -2.79 -2.55
CA THR A 176 -8.74 -2.05 -1.92
C THR A 176 -8.27 -0.64 -1.56
N ASN A 177 -9.18 0.19 -1.10
CA ASN A 177 -8.94 1.60 -0.85
C ASN A 177 -9.79 2.13 0.30
N TYR A 178 -9.60 3.39 0.66
CA TYR A 178 -10.30 4.06 1.73
C TYR A 178 -11.83 4.06 1.53
N GLU A 179 -12.30 4.34 0.31
CA GLU A 179 -13.74 4.39 0.02
C GLU A 179 -14.40 3.02 0.21
N ALA A 180 -13.75 1.96 -0.28
CA ALA A 180 -14.23 0.58 -0.11
C ALA A 180 -14.31 0.20 1.38
N VAL A 181 -13.35 0.66 2.20
CA VAL A 181 -13.40 0.42 3.65
C VAL A 181 -14.57 1.16 4.30
N LEU A 182 -14.86 2.40 3.93
CA LEU A 182 -16.01 3.13 4.47
C LEU A 182 -17.34 2.48 4.06
N GLU A 183 -17.45 2.06 2.79
CA GLU A 183 -18.63 1.35 2.28
C GLU A 183 -18.83 0.04 3.03
N ALA A 184 -17.79 -0.79 3.18
CA ALA A 184 -17.85 -2.03 3.94
C ALA A 184 -18.14 -1.81 5.45
N ALA A 185 -17.58 -0.75 6.04
CA ALA A 185 -17.83 -0.42 7.44
C ALA A 185 -19.29 -0.02 7.70
N LYS A 186 -19.90 0.67 6.75
CA LYS A 186 -21.33 1.00 6.78
C LYS A 186 -22.20 -0.25 6.61
N GLU A 187 -21.93 -1.08 5.60
CA GLU A 187 -22.70 -2.31 5.34
C GLU A 187 -22.64 -3.31 6.49
N THR A 188 -21.52 -3.39 7.19
CA THR A 188 -21.33 -4.31 8.33
C THR A 188 -21.77 -3.72 9.67
N GLY A 189 -22.25 -2.48 9.69
CA GLY A 189 -22.62 -1.79 10.94
C GLY A 189 -21.42 -1.46 11.85
N TYR A 190 -20.20 -1.45 11.30
CA TYR A 190 -19.00 -1.06 12.04
C TYR A 190 -18.98 0.45 12.31
N LEU A 191 -19.56 1.23 11.43
CA LEU A 191 -19.78 2.67 11.56
C LEU A 191 -21.23 3.02 11.39
N THR A 192 -21.65 4.05 12.13
CA THR A 192 -22.94 4.72 11.97
C THR A 192 -22.83 5.88 10.97
N GLU A 193 -23.96 6.30 10.40
CA GLU A 193 -23.94 7.36 9.36
C GLU A 193 -23.49 8.73 9.89
N ASP A 194 -23.68 9.01 11.16
CA ASP A 194 -23.34 10.27 11.82
C ASP A 194 -21.83 10.57 11.85
N VAL A 195 -20.97 9.53 11.76
CA VAL A 195 -19.50 9.71 11.73
C VAL A 195 -18.96 9.94 10.33
N MET A 196 -19.73 9.68 9.28
CA MET A 196 -19.28 9.81 7.89
C MET A 196 -18.79 11.22 7.53
N PRO A 197 -19.47 12.32 7.94
CA PRO A 197 -18.97 13.67 7.66
C PRO A 197 -17.56 13.92 8.21
N THR A 198 -17.28 13.46 9.44
CA THR A 198 -15.96 13.59 10.08
C THR A 198 -14.86 12.86 9.29
N LEU A 199 -15.16 11.66 8.77
CA LEU A 199 -14.22 10.88 7.97
C LEU A 199 -13.96 11.53 6.60
N GLN A 200 -14.98 12.11 5.99
CA GLN A 200 -14.86 12.85 4.73
C GLN A 200 -14.07 14.15 4.91
N GLU A 201 -14.33 14.89 5.98
CA GLU A 201 -13.59 16.12 6.33
C GLU A 201 -12.09 15.81 6.50
N TRP A 202 -11.77 14.78 7.28
CA TRP A 202 -10.39 14.35 7.44
C TRP A 202 -9.72 14.01 6.10
N ARG A 203 -10.38 13.24 5.26
CA ARG A 203 -9.83 12.82 3.98
C ARG A 203 -9.56 14.00 3.02
N ALA A 204 -10.39 15.03 3.09
CA ALA A 204 -10.20 16.22 2.26
C ALA A 204 -8.95 17.03 2.64
N ASN A 205 -8.60 17.07 3.94
CA ASN A 205 -7.44 17.81 4.41
C ASN A 205 -6.76 17.12 5.62
N PRO A 206 -6.11 15.96 5.42
CA PRO A 206 -5.62 15.13 6.50
C PRO A 206 -4.47 15.77 7.30
N SER A 207 -3.70 16.69 6.71
CA SER A 207 -2.58 17.36 7.39
C SER A 207 -3.02 18.42 8.38
N GLU A 208 -4.18 19.03 8.16
CA GLU A 208 -4.70 20.13 8.98
C GLU A 208 -5.82 19.71 9.93
N TRP A 209 -6.38 18.51 9.73
CA TRP A 209 -7.50 18.05 10.51
C TRP A 209 -7.14 17.88 11.99
N ARG A 210 -7.91 18.52 12.87
CA ARG A 210 -7.74 18.54 14.33
C ARG A 210 -6.31 18.88 14.80
N ASN A 211 -5.66 19.83 14.15
CA ASN A 211 -4.36 20.35 14.56
C ASN A 211 -4.37 21.01 15.95
N ASP A 212 -5.54 21.40 16.43
CA ASP A 212 -5.81 21.93 17.76
C ASP A 212 -5.64 20.90 18.90
N LEU A 213 -5.62 19.60 18.56
CA LEU A 213 -5.43 18.50 19.52
C LEU A 213 -3.96 18.07 19.70
N LYS A 214 -3.01 18.97 19.41
CA LYS A 214 -1.58 18.72 19.60
C LYS A 214 -1.18 18.75 21.06
#